data_860efa7e8743bf40feb34ce1d861e66f
#
_entry.id   860efa7e8743bf40feb34ce1d861e66f
#
_cell.length_a   1.000
_cell.length_b   1.000
_cell.length_c   1.000
_cell.angle_alpha   90.00
_cell.angle_beta   90.00
_cell.angle_gamma   90.00
#
_symmetry.space_group_name_H-M   'P 1'
#
loop_
_entity.id
_entity.type
_entity.pdbx_description
1 polymer ?
#
loop_
_entity_poly.entity_id
_entity_poly.type
_entity_poly.pdbx_seq_one_letter_code
_entity_poly.pdbx_strand_id
1 'polypeptide(L)'
;MTIQRILGMIAVSLLAVIAYLFFDISHRLEKARSEDPLVWVSDIEAFAERGVGEPESLLFVGSSSIRFWGELARDMTPVPVINRGFGGSKIGDVVYYADTLFQADNPRAIVIFVGTNDMTPQ
;
A
#
# COMPACT_ATOMS: atom_id res chain seq x y z
N MET A 1 37.26 14.49 -17.17
CA MET A 1 36.27 15.20 -16.36
C MET A 1 36.92 15.60 -15.04
N THR A 2 36.76 16.83 -14.59
CA THR A 2 37.40 17.29 -13.33
C THR A 2 36.61 16.77 -12.12
N ILE A 3 37.33 16.51 -11.02
CA ILE A 3 36.72 16.03 -9.75
C ILE A 3 35.57 16.96 -9.32
N GLN A 4 35.69 18.27 -9.50
CA GLN A 4 34.65 19.23 -9.19
C GLN A 4 33.34 19.00 -9.97
N ARG A 5 33.44 18.61 -11.25
CA ARG A 5 32.28 18.29 -12.08
C ARG A 5 31.57 17.02 -11.61
N ILE A 6 32.38 16.01 -11.22
CA ILE A 6 31.87 14.75 -10.68
C ILE A 6 31.12 15.02 -9.36
N LEU A 7 31.74 15.76 -8.44
CA LEU A 7 31.11 16.12 -7.16
C LEU A 7 29.83 16.94 -7.35
N GLY A 8 29.84 17.88 -8.31
CA GLY A 8 28.64 18.67 -8.66
C GLY A 8 27.50 17.78 -9.18
N MET A 9 27.80 16.81 -10.06
CA MET A 9 26.80 15.88 -10.57
C MET A 9 26.23 14.98 -9.45
N ILE A 10 27.09 14.48 -8.54
CA ILE A 10 26.64 13.69 -7.40
C ILE A 10 25.72 14.52 -6.49
N ALA A 11 26.10 15.77 -6.20
CA ALA A 11 25.27 16.66 -5.37
C ALA A 11 23.90 16.94 -6.00
N VAL A 12 23.84 17.20 -7.30
CA VAL A 12 22.58 17.42 -8.02
C VAL A 12 21.71 16.16 -8.01
N SER A 13 22.31 15.00 -8.25
CA SER A 13 21.58 13.73 -8.21
C SER A 13 21.02 13.44 -6.81
N LEU A 14 21.79 13.69 -5.77
CA LEU A 14 21.35 13.53 -4.38
C LEU A 14 20.19 14.46 -4.04
N LEU A 15 20.27 15.73 -4.44
CA LEU A 15 19.17 16.68 -4.24
C LEU A 15 17.90 16.26 -4.98
N ALA A 16 18.02 15.75 -6.19
CA ALA A 16 16.88 15.24 -6.96
C ALA A 16 16.22 14.03 -6.26
N VAL A 17 17.02 13.11 -5.72
CA VAL A 17 16.50 11.97 -4.94
C VAL A 17 15.80 12.45 -3.67
N ILE A 18 16.40 13.39 -2.93
CA ILE A 18 15.79 13.94 -1.72
C ILE A 18 14.44 14.64 -2.05
N ALA A 19 14.42 15.45 -3.10
CA ALA A 19 13.20 16.11 -3.55
C ALA A 19 12.10 15.12 -3.96
N TYR A 20 12.47 14.06 -4.68
CA TYR A 20 11.55 12.98 -5.06
C TYR A 20 10.99 12.28 -3.82
N LEU A 21 11.83 11.91 -2.86
CA LEU A 21 11.40 11.24 -1.63
C LEU A 21 10.48 12.14 -0.80
N PHE A 22 10.83 13.43 -0.70
CA PHE A 22 9.99 14.41 -0.01
C PHE A 22 8.60 14.54 -0.67
N PHE A 23 8.56 14.62 -1.99
CA PHE A 23 7.31 14.70 -2.75
C PHE A 23 6.47 13.43 -2.56
N ASP A 24 7.08 12.24 -2.68
CA ASP A 24 6.40 10.96 -2.50
C ASP A 24 5.80 10.81 -1.08
N ILE A 25 6.59 11.16 -0.05
CA ILE A 25 6.14 11.13 1.35
C ILE A 25 4.99 12.12 1.56
N SER A 26 5.11 13.36 1.05
CA SER A 26 4.07 14.37 1.19
C SER A 26 2.77 13.94 0.54
N HIS A 27 2.83 13.38 -0.65
CA HIS A 27 1.67 12.87 -1.37
C HIS A 27 0.99 11.68 -0.64
N ARG A 28 1.78 10.79 -0.05
CA ARG A 28 1.25 9.68 0.76
C ARG A 28 0.57 10.15 2.04
N LEU A 29 1.14 11.17 2.70
CA LEU A 29 0.54 11.77 3.89
C LEU A 29 -0.77 12.48 3.57
N GLU A 30 -0.83 13.17 2.44
CA GLU A 30 -2.05 13.83 1.97
C GLU A 30 -3.17 12.80 1.68
N LYS A 31 -2.85 11.72 0.97
CA LYS A 31 -3.79 10.59 0.78
C LYS A 31 -4.32 10.05 2.11
N ALA A 32 -3.42 9.80 3.07
CA ALA A 32 -3.79 9.23 4.37
C ALA A 32 -4.65 10.18 5.23
N ARG A 33 -4.61 11.48 4.97
CA ARG A 33 -5.47 12.49 5.64
C ARG A 33 -6.81 12.69 4.95
N SER A 34 -6.93 12.31 3.69
CA SER A 34 -8.16 12.49 2.92
C SER A 34 -9.31 11.64 3.50
N GLU A 35 -10.50 12.21 3.50
CA GLU A 35 -11.76 11.48 3.74
C GLU A 35 -12.42 10.99 2.44
N ASP A 36 -11.84 11.38 1.29
CA ASP A 36 -12.33 10.97 -0.01
C ASP A 36 -11.71 9.63 -0.41
N PRO A 37 -12.50 8.54 -0.50
CA PRO A 37 -11.98 7.21 -0.88
C PRO A 37 -11.42 7.19 -2.30
N LEU A 38 -11.77 8.14 -3.17
CA LEU A 38 -11.27 8.18 -4.55
C LEU A 38 -9.75 8.42 -4.63
N VAL A 39 -9.09 8.88 -3.57
CA VAL A 39 -7.62 8.95 -3.52
C VAL A 39 -6.94 7.59 -3.67
N TRP A 40 -7.66 6.49 -3.44
CA TRP A 40 -7.15 5.12 -3.49
C TRP A 40 -7.43 4.38 -4.79
N VAL A 41 -8.09 5.01 -5.78
CA VAL A 41 -8.49 4.36 -7.05
C VAL A 41 -7.34 3.59 -7.68
N SER A 42 -6.14 4.18 -7.79
CA SER A 42 -4.98 3.53 -8.40
C SER A 42 -4.49 2.29 -7.64
N ASP A 43 -4.58 2.30 -6.31
CA ASP A 43 -4.22 1.14 -5.50
C ASP A 43 -5.23 -0.01 -5.71
N ILE A 44 -6.52 0.33 -5.81
CA ILE A 44 -7.61 -0.64 -6.01
C ILE A 44 -7.59 -1.22 -7.42
N GLU A 45 -7.35 -0.41 -8.45
CA GLU A 45 -7.17 -0.89 -9.82
C GLU A 45 -6.01 -1.88 -9.92
N ALA A 46 -4.89 -1.61 -9.27
CA ALA A 46 -3.76 -2.52 -9.22
C ALA A 46 -4.10 -3.85 -8.51
N PHE A 47 -5.03 -3.86 -7.56
CA PHE A 47 -5.54 -5.10 -6.98
C PHE A 47 -6.44 -5.87 -7.96
N ALA A 48 -7.32 -5.19 -8.67
CA ALA A 48 -8.18 -5.81 -9.67
C ALA A 48 -7.36 -6.46 -10.80
N GLU A 49 -6.30 -5.79 -11.26
CA GLU A 49 -5.38 -6.33 -12.28
C GLU A 49 -4.65 -7.60 -11.83
N ARG A 50 -4.35 -7.73 -10.54
CA ARG A 50 -3.71 -8.94 -9.98
C ARG A 50 -4.68 -10.13 -9.87
N GLY A 51 -5.98 -9.90 -10.04
CA GLY A 51 -7.01 -10.93 -10.01
C GLY A 51 -7.31 -11.48 -8.61
N VAL A 52 -7.98 -12.61 -8.59
CA VAL A 52 -8.53 -13.23 -7.36
C VAL A 52 -7.52 -14.07 -6.55
N GLY A 53 -6.33 -14.26 -7.08
CA GLY A 53 -5.28 -15.07 -6.46
C GLY A 53 -5.50 -16.59 -6.57
N GLU A 54 -4.74 -17.35 -5.79
CA GLU A 54 -4.88 -18.82 -5.75
C GLU A 54 -6.04 -19.22 -4.83
N PRO A 55 -6.78 -20.32 -5.17
CA PRO A 55 -7.77 -20.88 -4.27
C PRO A 55 -7.18 -21.24 -2.90
N GLU A 56 -8.02 -21.27 -1.88
CA GLU A 56 -7.64 -21.60 -0.49
C GLU A 56 -6.54 -20.68 0.10
N SER A 57 -6.36 -19.48 -0.45
CA SER A 57 -5.45 -18.47 0.09
C SER A 57 -5.99 -17.83 1.36
N LEU A 58 -5.08 -17.27 2.17
CA LEU A 58 -5.43 -16.28 3.20
C LEU A 58 -5.49 -14.89 2.56
N LEU A 59 -6.64 -14.25 2.62
CA LEU A 59 -6.83 -12.89 2.13
C LEU A 59 -6.59 -11.89 3.26
N PHE A 60 -5.58 -11.04 3.10
CA PHE A 60 -5.26 -9.96 4.04
C PHE A 60 -5.74 -8.62 3.47
N VAL A 61 -6.61 -7.95 4.20
CA VAL A 61 -7.14 -6.63 3.86
C VAL A 61 -6.80 -5.64 4.97
N GLY A 62 -6.32 -4.46 4.63
CA GLY A 62 -6.04 -3.45 5.63
C GLY A 62 -5.19 -2.28 5.16
N SER A 63 -4.65 -1.55 6.13
CA SER A 63 -3.86 -0.35 5.90
C SER A 63 -2.36 -0.65 5.76
N SER A 64 -1.52 0.29 6.17
CA SER A 64 -0.05 0.21 6.05
C SER A 64 0.56 -1.02 6.71
N SER A 65 0.01 -1.49 7.83
CA SER A 65 0.50 -2.68 8.53
C SER A 65 0.41 -3.93 7.65
N ILE A 66 -0.65 -4.07 6.86
CA ILE A 66 -0.78 -5.15 5.88
C ILE A 66 0.08 -4.87 4.65
N ARG A 67 0.02 -3.65 4.09
CA ARG A 67 0.77 -3.28 2.90
C ARG A 67 2.26 -3.52 3.04
N PHE A 68 2.84 -3.14 4.18
CA PHE A 68 4.29 -3.21 4.42
C PHE A 68 4.76 -4.52 5.05
N TRP A 69 3.90 -5.50 5.23
CA TRP A 69 4.31 -6.83 5.66
C TRP A 69 4.99 -7.56 4.50
N GLY A 70 6.25 -7.23 4.25
CA GLY A 70 7.02 -7.72 3.09
C GLY A 70 7.25 -9.23 3.11
N GLU A 71 7.30 -9.85 4.29
CA GLU A 71 7.54 -11.28 4.48
C GLU A 71 6.25 -12.10 4.64
N LEU A 72 5.08 -11.49 4.39
CA LEU A 72 3.77 -12.12 4.62
C LEU A 72 3.66 -13.53 4.00
N ALA A 73 4.09 -13.68 2.76
CA ALA A 73 4.03 -14.98 2.07
C ALA A 73 4.92 -16.03 2.73
N ARG A 74 6.11 -15.64 3.20
CA ARG A 74 7.02 -16.51 3.92
C ARG A 74 6.46 -16.91 5.28
N ASP A 75 5.93 -15.94 6.01
CA ASP A 75 5.47 -16.10 7.38
C ASP A 75 4.21 -16.98 7.44
N MET A 76 3.43 -17.03 6.35
CA MET A 76 2.22 -17.86 6.24
C MET A 76 2.46 -19.20 5.55
N THR A 77 3.69 -19.49 5.11
CA THR A 77 4.02 -20.78 4.45
C THR A 77 3.53 -21.96 5.31
N PRO A 78 2.88 -23.00 4.73
CA PRO A 78 2.72 -23.29 3.30
C PRO A 78 1.43 -22.72 2.67
N VAL A 79 0.65 -21.92 3.36
CA VAL A 79 -0.63 -21.40 2.85
C VAL A 79 -0.37 -20.19 1.94
N PRO A 80 -0.91 -20.16 0.71
CA PRO A 80 -0.79 -19.01 -0.15
C PRO A 80 -1.52 -17.79 0.42
N VAL A 81 -1.05 -16.59 0.10
CA VAL A 81 -1.59 -15.33 0.63
C VAL A 81 -1.95 -14.35 -0.49
N ILE A 82 -2.96 -13.54 -0.24
CA ILE A 82 -3.33 -12.39 -1.06
C ILE A 82 -3.22 -11.16 -0.18
N ASN A 83 -2.35 -10.21 -0.55
CA ASN A 83 -2.19 -8.95 0.18
C ASN A 83 -2.96 -7.83 -0.52
N ARG A 84 -4.00 -7.32 0.14
CA ARG A 84 -4.85 -6.19 -0.25
C ARG A 84 -4.68 -5.02 0.73
N GLY A 85 -3.46 -4.81 1.22
CA GLY A 85 -3.14 -3.65 2.04
C GLY A 85 -2.88 -2.41 1.19
N PHE A 86 -3.49 -1.27 1.55
CA PHE A 86 -3.22 0.03 0.96
C PHE A 86 -2.97 1.08 2.05
N GLY A 87 -1.80 1.69 1.98
CA GLY A 87 -1.23 2.46 3.08
C GLY A 87 -2.02 3.73 3.41
N GLY A 88 -2.34 3.91 4.70
CA GLY A 88 -3.08 5.07 5.17
C GLY A 88 -4.60 4.94 5.10
N SER A 89 -5.13 3.82 4.58
CA SER A 89 -6.57 3.59 4.47
C SER A 89 -7.27 3.58 5.84
N LYS A 90 -8.50 4.02 5.83
CA LYS A 90 -9.44 4.06 6.95
C LYS A 90 -10.50 2.97 6.78
N ILE A 91 -11.30 2.74 7.82
CA ILE A 91 -12.42 1.77 7.77
C ILE A 91 -13.38 2.12 6.63
N GLY A 92 -13.71 3.41 6.46
CA GLY A 92 -14.58 3.89 5.39
C GLY A 92 -14.08 3.55 3.99
N ASP A 93 -12.76 3.62 3.76
CA ASP A 93 -12.14 3.24 2.48
C ASP A 93 -12.30 1.74 2.19
N VAL A 94 -12.08 0.90 3.21
CA VAL A 94 -12.25 -0.56 3.08
C VAL A 94 -13.71 -0.90 2.78
N VAL A 95 -14.67 -0.23 3.42
CA VAL A 95 -16.10 -0.42 3.16
C VAL A 95 -16.45 0.03 1.74
N TYR A 96 -15.95 1.18 1.31
CA TYR A 96 -16.24 1.72 -0.03
C TYR A 96 -15.76 0.79 -1.15
N TYR A 97 -14.59 0.17 -0.98
CA TYR A 97 -13.99 -0.73 -1.97
C TYR A 97 -14.19 -2.23 -1.67
N ALA A 98 -15.11 -2.57 -0.78
CA ALA A 98 -15.31 -3.94 -0.32
C ALA A 98 -15.48 -4.96 -1.47
N ASP A 99 -16.27 -4.62 -2.49
CA ASP A 99 -16.51 -5.50 -3.64
C ASP A 99 -15.24 -5.91 -4.37
N THR A 100 -14.24 -5.05 -4.44
CA THR A 100 -12.93 -5.35 -5.07
C THR A 100 -11.97 -5.97 -4.08
N LEU A 101 -11.91 -5.47 -2.85
CA LEU A 101 -10.96 -5.91 -1.84
C LEU A 101 -11.19 -7.36 -1.41
N PHE A 102 -12.46 -7.78 -1.31
CA PHE A 102 -12.81 -9.12 -0.88
C PHE A 102 -12.97 -10.14 -2.01
N GLN A 103 -12.63 -9.76 -3.24
CA GLN A 103 -12.57 -10.71 -4.35
C GLN A 103 -11.42 -11.69 -4.17
N ALA A 104 -11.76 -12.95 -3.92
CA ALA A 104 -10.82 -14.06 -3.83
C ALA A 104 -11.50 -15.36 -4.24
N ASP A 105 -10.73 -16.29 -4.80
CA ASP A 105 -11.25 -17.59 -5.19
C ASP A 105 -11.27 -18.53 -3.97
N ASN A 106 -12.44 -18.69 -3.35
CA ASN A 106 -12.66 -19.55 -2.19
C ASN A 106 -11.58 -19.38 -1.09
N PRO A 107 -11.44 -18.18 -0.48
CA PRO A 107 -10.39 -17.93 0.49
C PRO A 107 -10.59 -18.81 1.74
N ARG A 108 -9.50 -19.38 2.26
CA ARG A 108 -9.51 -20.15 3.51
C ARG A 108 -9.93 -19.31 4.71
N ALA A 109 -9.47 -18.08 4.75
CA ALA A 109 -9.86 -17.09 5.73
C ALA A 109 -9.58 -15.66 5.21
N ILE A 110 -10.26 -14.69 5.82
CA ILE A 110 -10.05 -13.27 5.58
C ILE A 110 -9.56 -12.64 6.87
N VAL A 111 -8.41 -11.97 6.80
CA VAL A 111 -7.81 -11.22 7.91
C VAL A 111 -7.94 -9.74 7.61
N ILE A 112 -8.60 -8.99 8.48
CA ILE A 112 -8.80 -7.54 8.33
C ILE A 112 -8.07 -6.82 9.45
N PHE A 113 -7.18 -5.88 9.09
CA PHE A 113 -6.48 -5.02 10.04
C PHE A 113 -6.51 -3.56 9.54
N VAL A 114 -7.46 -2.80 10.06
CA VAL A 114 -7.71 -1.39 9.72
C VAL A 114 -8.30 -0.66 10.93
N GLY A 115 -8.23 0.67 10.96
CA GLY A 115 -8.85 1.49 11.99
C GLY A 115 -7.85 2.37 12.75
N THR A 116 -6.56 2.09 12.72
CA THR A 116 -5.55 2.96 13.36
C THR A 116 -5.50 4.36 12.77
N ASN A 117 -5.75 4.50 11.47
CA ASN A 117 -5.78 5.80 10.79
C ASN A 117 -7.06 6.60 11.09
N ASP A 118 -8.12 5.93 11.53
CA ASP A 118 -9.38 6.57 11.92
C ASP A 118 -9.26 7.31 13.26
N MET A 119 -8.28 6.94 14.08
CA MET A 119 -8.02 7.55 15.39
C MET A 119 -7.10 8.77 15.33
N THR A 120 -6.59 9.12 14.16
CA THR A 120 -5.69 10.27 14.00
C THR A 120 -6.52 11.55 14.08
N PRO A 121 -6.19 12.54 14.95
CA PRO A 121 -6.87 13.83 14.98
C PRO A 121 -6.75 14.54 13.62
N GLN A 122 -7.86 15.08 13.16
CA GLN A 122 -7.93 15.90 11.94
C GLN A 122 -7.36 17.30 12.19
#